data_57372fd306aab0ae698caf9f3f1d1d76
#
_entry.id   57372fd306aab0ae698caf9f3f1d1d76
#
_cell.length_a   1.000
_cell.length_b   1.000
_cell.length_c   1.000
_cell.angle_alpha   90.00
_cell.angle_beta   90.00
_cell.angle_gamma   90.00
#
_symmetry.space_group_name_H-M   'P 1'
#
loop_
_entity.id
_entity.type
_entity.pdbx_description
1 polymer ?
#
loop_
_entity_poly.entity_id
_entity_poly.type
_entity_poly.pdbx_seq_one_letter_code
_entity_poly.pdbx_strand_id
1 'polypeptide(L)'
;MLNIENIIDRIRELIDNGDNDQLRAELESYHSADLADIFQELKPEERLICITKINEELASDVIEYLTPQLQVEILGDIDENLASRLVSKLPHDEAADVLGNMEEDETEAFLENLPQKFSSEVQELLTYNEDTAGGIMNPLVLTVFDNMTVKEALDTIRIKAEKENMELYYAYVVDKNDHLVGVLSLRTLITAPVNLNIEDIMSKDIVKVHVDDYQDHIADVFMKYHF
;
A
#
# COMPACT_ATOMS: atom_id res chain seq x y z
N MET A 1 -16.15 6.63 -20.48
CA MET A 1 -16.18 7.57 -19.35
C MET A 1 -17.43 7.23 -18.55
N LEU A 2 -17.32 6.83 -17.31
CA LEU A 2 -18.43 6.50 -16.42
C LEU A 2 -19.35 7.75 -16.29
N ASN A 3 -20.64 7.55 -16.35
CA ASN A 3 -21.58 8.64 -16.04
C ASN A 3 -21.82 8.65 -14.53
N ILE A 4 -20.94 9.35 -13.81
CA ILE A 4 -20.92 9.39 -12.33
C ILE A 4 -22.28 9.87 -11.78
N GLU A 5 -22.92 10.87 -12.38
CA GLU A 5 -24.24 11.37 -11.92
C GLU A 5 -25.30 10.26 -11.88
N ASN A 6 -25.40 9.44 -12.94
CA ASN A 6 -26.39 8.34 -12.96
C ASN A 6 -26.07 7.25 -11.93
N ILE A 7 -24.79 7.02 -11.66
CA ILE A 7 -24.35 6.04 -10.64
C ILE A 7 -24.73 6.55 -9.24
N ILE A 8 -24.46 7.81 -8.95
CA ILE A 8 -24.81 8.45 -7.68
C ILE A 8 -26.32 8.39 -7.45
N ASP A 9 -27.12 8.72 -8.46
CA ASP A 9 -28.59 8.65 -8.34
C ASP A 9 -29.04 7.21 -8.06
N ARG A 10 -28.41 6.22 -8.67
CA ARG A 10 -28.68 4.81 -8.41
C ARG A 10 -28.29 4.38 -6.99
N ILE A 11 -27.14 4.81 -6.51
CA ILE A 11 -26.67 4.55 -5.14
C ILE A 11 -27.66 5.15 -4.14
N ARG A 12 -28.10 6.40 -4.34
CA ARG A 12 -29.08 7.08 -3.48
C ARG A 12 -30.43 6.33 -3.46
N GLU A 13 -30.90 5.91 -4.62
CA GLU A 13 -32.12 5.09 -4.70
C GLU A 13 -32.01 3.80 -3.88
N LEU A 14 -30.86 3.11 -3.95
CA LEU A 14 -30.62 1.88 -3.20
C LEU A 14 -30.50 2.12 -1.69
N ILE A 15 -29.87 3.23 -1.29
CA ILE A 15 -29.80 3.66 0.11
C ILE A 15 -31.21 3.97 0.64
N ASP A 16 -31.98 4.77 -0.08
CA ASP A 16 -33.35 5.17 0.33
C ASP A 16 -34.28 3.98 0.44
N ASN A 17 -34.14 2.98 -0.42
CA ASN A 17 -34.93 1.75 -0.38
C ASN A 17 -34.45 0.75 0.69
N GLY A 18 -33.29 0.96 1.30
CA GLY A 18 -32.66 0.06 2.27
C GLY A 18 -32.21 -1.27 1.67
N ASP A 19 -32.00 -1.33 0.36
CA ASP A 19 -31.58 -2.56 -0.36
C ASP A 19 -30.07 -2.75 -0.28
N ASN A 20 -29.61 -3.19 0.89
CA ASN A 20 -28.18 -3.36 1.19
C ASN A 20 -27.49 -4.37 0.26
N ASP A 21 -28.19 -5.43 -0.16
CA ASP A 21 -27.56 -6.48 -1.00
C ASP A 21 -27.33 -5.96 -2.43
N GLN A 22 -28.32 -5.22 -2.98
CA GLN A 22 -28.14 -4.59 -4.29
C GLN A 22 -27.15 -3.44 -4.23
N LEU A 23 -27.13 -2.63 -3.15
CA LEU A 23 -26.16 -1.56 -2.96
C LEU A 23 -24.73 -2.13 -2.94
N ARG A 24 -24.51 -3.19 -2.19
CA ARG A 24 -23.22 -3.89 -2.16
C ARG A 24 -22.81 -4.40 -3.54
N ALA A 25 -23.72 -5.12 -4.22
CA ALA A 25 -23.44 -5.68 -5.54
C ALA A 25 -23.14 -4.58 -6.58
N GLU A 26 -23.84 -3.45 -6.50
CA GLU A 26 -23.59 -2.27 -7.34
C GLU A 26 -22.19 -1.71 -7.09
N LEU A 27 -21.85 -1.41 -5.83
CA LEU A 27 -20.55 -0.85 -5.45
C LEU A 27 -19.39 -1.79 -5.81
N GLU A 28 -19.49 -3.08 -5.50
CA GLU A 28 -18.45 -4.09 -5.80
C GLU A 28 -18.32 -4.39 -7.32
N SER A 29 -19.15 -3.80 -8.17
CA SER A 29 -19.00 -3.90 -9.63
C SER A 29 -18.03 -2.89 -10.24
N TYR A 30 -17.63 -1.86 -9.47
CA TYR A 30 -16.71 -0.81 -9.91
C TYR A 30 -15.29 -1.08 -9.42
N HIS A 31 -14.31 -0.51 -10.13
CA HIS A 31 -12.92 -0.48 -9.66
C HIS A 31 -12.77 0.51 -8.49
N SER A 32 -11.84 0.24 -7.57
CA SER A 32 -11.58 1.09 -6.39
C SER A 32 -11.33 2.56 -6.73
N ALA A 33 -10.56 2.84 -7.78
CA ALA A 33 -10.32 4.20 -8.25
C ALA A 33 -11.59 4.92 -8.72
N ASP A 34 -12.49 4.20 -9.46
CA ASP A 34 -13.78 4.77 -9.90
C ASP A 34 -14.71 4.99 -8.69
N LEU A 35 -14.66 4.10 -7.69
CA LEU A 35 -15.41 4.29 -6.45
C LEU A 35 -14.90 5.49 -5.65
N ALA A 36 -13.61 5.73 -5.60
CA ALA A 36 -13.06 6.92 -4.96
C ALA A 36 -13.60 8.21 -5.58
N ASP A 37 -13.68 8.27 -6.92
CA ASP A 37 -14.30 9.41 -7.62
C ASP A 37 -15.78 9.57 -7.24
N ILE A 38 -16.53 8.45 -7.15
CA ILE A 38 -17.94 8.47 -6.73
C ILE A 38 -18.05 8.94 -5.27
N PHE A 39 -17.18 8.46 -4.38
CA PHE A 39 -17.17 8.83 -2.96
C PHE A 39 -16.91 10.33 -2.74
N GLN A 40 -16.10 10.96 -3.58
CA GLN A 40 -15.86 12.40 -3.53
C GLN A 40 -17.15 13.22 -3.75
N GLU A 41 -18.09 12.71 -4.56
CA GLU A 41 -19.35 13.37 -4.90
C GLU A 41 -20.52 12.99 -3.95
N LEU A 42 -20.36 11.95 -3.13
CA LEU A 42 -21.35 11.53 -2.14
C LEU A 42 -21.33 12.45 -0.91
N LYS A 43 -22.49 12.54 -0.21
CA LYS A 43 -22.56 13.21 1.09
C LYS A 43 -21.88 12.35 2.17
N PRO A 44 -21.43 12.96 3.29
CA PRO A 44 -20.78 12.22 4.37
C PRO A 44 -21.58 10.99 4.83
N GLU A 45 -22.88 11.12 5.06
CA GLU A 45 -23.74 10.02 5.50
C GLU A 45 -23.87 8.91 4.46
N GLU A 46 -23.91 9.28 3.16
CA GLU A 46 -23.96 8.32 2.05
C GLU A 46 -22.63 7.54 1.94
N ARG A 47 -21.48 8.23 2.14
CA ARG A 47 -20.13 7.60 2.16
C ARG A 47 -20.02 6.55 3.26
N LEU A 48 -20.46 6.88 4.50
CA LEU A 48 -20.43 5.96 5.64
C LEU A 48 -21.27 4.72 5.38
N ILE A 49 -22.46 4.89 4.78
CA ILE A 49 -23.27 3.74 4.39
C ILE A 49 -22.52 2.90 3.37
N CYS A 50 -22.00 3.48 2.31
CA CYS A 50 -21.32 2.75 1.24
C CYS A 50 -20.07 2.01 1.72
N ILE A 51 -19.17 2.69 2.46
CA ILE A 51 -17.91 2.09 2.93
C ILE A 51 -18.14 0.89 3.87
N THR A 52 -19.21 0.93 4.68
CA THR A 52 -19.55 -0.16 5.60
C THR A 52 -20.28 -1.34 4.94
N LYS A 53 -20.68 -1.23 3.67
CA LYS A 53 -21.38 -2.29 2.93
C LYS A 53 -20.51 -3.10 2.00
N ILE A 54 -19.44 -2.54 1.50
CA ILE A 54 -18.46 -3.25 0.66
C ILE A 54 -17.53 -4.12 1.52
N ASN A 55 -16.83 -5.06 0.89
CA ASN A 55 -15.85 -5.87 1.61
C ASN A 55 -14.63 -5.04 2.02
N GLU A 56 -13.92 -5.48 3.07
CA GLU A 56 -12.81 -4.72 3.67
C GLU A 56 -11.61 -4.50 2.72
N GLU A 57 -11.34 -5.43 1.79
CA GLU A 57 -10.28 -5.27 0.79
C GLU A 57 -10.60 -4.09 -0.13
N LEU A 58 -11.80 -4.11 -0.74
CA LEU A 58 -12.23 -3.02 -1.61
C LEU A 58 -12.36 -1.69 -0.84
N ALA A 59 -12.81 -1.72 0.41
CA ALA A 59 -12.91 -0.53 1.24
C ALA A 59 -11.51 0.10 1.48
N SER A 60 -10.51 -0.72 1.79
CA SER A 60 -9.13 -0.27 1.94
C SER A 60 -8.58 0.30 0.63
N ASP A 61 -8.76 -0.41 -0.48
CA ASP A 61 -8.34 0.07 -1.81
C ASP A 61 -9.02 1.40 -2.19
N VAL A 62 -10.29 1.61 -1.82
CA VAL A 62 -10.99 2.88 -2.05
C VAL A 62 -10.36 4.00 -1.22
N ILE A 63 -10.06 3.74 0.07
CA ILE A 63 -9.43 4.71 0.96
C ILE A 63 -8.08 5.17 0.37
N GLU A 64 -7.27 4.28 -0.16
CA GLU A 64 -5.99 4.60 -0.81
C GLU A 64 -6.12 5.68 -1.91
N TYR A 65 -7.21 5.64 -2.71
CA TYR A 65 -7.45 6.60 -3.80
C TYR A 65 -8.15 7.89 -3.38
N LEU A 66 -8.58 8.04 -2.12
CA LEU A 66 -9.25 9.24 -1.64
C LEU A 66 -8.25 10.38 -1.35
N THR A 67 -8.76 11.61 -1.30
CA THR A 67 -7.97 12.73 -0.81
C THR A 67 -7.67 12.59 0.69
N PRO A 68 -6.53 13.11 1.21
CA PRO A 68 -6.18 13.02 2.63
C PRO A 68 -7.31 13.46 3.58
N GLN A 69 -8.03 14.52 3.23
CA GLN A 69 -9.14 15.02 4.02
C GLN A 69 -10.29 14.01 4.12
N LEU A 70 -10.62 13.32 3.02
CA LEU A 70 -11.68 12.31 3.00
C LEU A 70 -11.26 11.01 3.69
N GLN A 71 -9.99 10.65 3.62
CA GLN A 71 -9.43 9.51 4.34
C GLN A 71 -9.63 9.69 5.85
N VAL A 72 -9.18 10.82 6.40
CA VAL A 72 -9.33 11.15 7.82
C VAL A 72 -10.81 11.24 8.22
N GLU A 73 -11.65 11.93 7.43
CA GLU A 73 -13.09 12.05 7.68
C GLU A 73 -13.76 10.67 7.79
N ILE A 74 -13.56 9.80 6.79
CA ILE A 74 -14.22 8.48 6.76
C ILE A 74 -13.71 7.59 7.90
N LEU A 75 -12.40 7.55 8.14
CA LEU A 75 -11.83 6.71 9.19
C LEU A 75 -12.21 7.18 10.60
N GLY A 76 -12.39 8.50 10.80
CA GLY A 76 -12.87 9.07 12.06
C GLY A 76 -14.35 8.81 12.32
N ASP A 77 -15.15 8.65 11.26
CA ASP A 77 -16.60 8.51 11.36
C ASP A 77 -17.11 7.06 11.42
N ILE A 78 -16.29 6.07 11.05
CA ILE A 78 -16.64 4.63 11.15
C ILE A 78 -16.23 4.04 12.51
N ASP A 79 -16.69 2.81 12.80
CA ASP A 79 -16.29 2.07 14.00
C ASP A 79 -14.77 1.88 14.06
N GLU A 80 -14.15 2.18 15.21
CA GLU A 80 -12.71 2.15 15.45
C GLU A 80 -12.06 0.81 15.07
N ASN A 81 -12.73 -0.32 15.36
CA ASN A 81 -12.21 -1.64 14.99
C ASN A 81 -12.24 -1.84 13.46
N LEU A 82 -13.28 -1.32 12.79
CA LEU A 82 -13.35 -1.37 11.33
C LEU A 82 -12.25 -0.48 10.74
N ALA A 83 -12.11 0.75 11.21
CA ALA A 83 -11.08 1.68 10.78
C ALA A 83 -9.66 1.07 10.90
N SER A 84 -9.33 0.48 12.05
CA SER A 84 -8.05 -0.20 12.26
C SER A 84 -7.83 -1.39 11.32
N ARG A 85 -8.89 -2.18 11.02
CA ARG A 85 -8.78 -3.25 10.03
C ARG A 85 -8.57 -2.75 8.61
N LEU A 86 -9.22 -1.64 8.22
CA LEU A 86 -9.02 -1.03 6.90
C LEU A 86 -7.61 -0.46 6.78
N VAL A 87 -7.13 0.31 7.76
CA VAL A 87 -5.77 0.85 7.78
C VAL A 87 -4.72 -0.27 7.74
N SER A 88 -4.93 -1.40 8.44
CA SER A 88 -3.98 -2.52 8.43
C SER A 88 -3.87 -3.26 7.09
N LYS A 89 -4.74 -2.95 6.13
CA LYS A 89 -4.70 -3.52 4.77
C LYS A 89 -4.08 -2.57 3.75
N LEU A 90 -3.91 -1.29 4.10
CA LEU A 90 -3.19 -0.33 3.26
C LEU A 90 -1.71 -0.71 3.14
N PRO A 91 -1.03 -0.30 2.05
CA PRO A 91 0.43 -0.23 2.03
C PRO A 91 0.94 0.58 3.22
N HIS A 92 2.14 0.25 3.73
CA HIS A 92 2.64 0.88 4.98
C HIS A 92 2.91 2.38 4.81
N ASP A 93 3.38 2.80 3.65
CA ASP A 93 3.56 4.19 3.26
C ASP A 93 2.22 4.94 3.24
N GLU A 94 1.20 4.39 2.58
CA GLU A 94 -0.15 4.95 2.56
C GLU A 94 -0.77 5.03 3.98
N ALA A 95 -0.58 3.99 4.79
CA ALA A 95 -1.04 4.01 6.18
C ALA A 95 -0.33 5.09 7.00
N ALA A 96 0.98 5.31 6.79
CA ALA A 96 1.72 6.38 7.44
C ALA A 96 1.22 7.75 7.00
N ASP A 97 0.95 7.95 5.70
CA ASP A 97 0.41 9.20 5.17
C ASP A 97 -0.98 9.51 5.75
N VAL A 98 -1.86 8.51 5.80
CA VAL A 98 -3.20 8.67 6.39
C VAL A 98 -3.10 9.05 7.87
N LEU A 99 -2.32 8.30 8.66
CA LEU A 99 -2.18 8.54 10.09
C LEU A 99 -1.41 9.85 10.39
N GLY A 100 -0.46 10.24 9.55
CA GLY A 100 0.27 11.50 9.65
C GLY A 100 -0.61 12.73 9.41
N ASN A 101 -1.76 12.58 8.74
CA ASN A 101 -2.75 13.65 8.54
C ASN A 101 -3.80 13.75 9.67
N MET A 102 -3.77 12.86 10.68
CA MET A 102 -4.66 12.88 11.85
C MET A 102 -4.06 13.69 12.99
N GLU A 103 -4.88 14.00 14.00
CA GLU A 103 -4.37 14.58 15.24
C GLU A 103 -3.53 13.55 16.01
N GLU A 104 -2.53 14.01 16.79
CA GLU A 104 -1.53 13.13 17.44
C GLU A 104 -2.16 12.07 18.36
N ASP A 105 -3.21 12.44 19.11
CA ASP A 105 -3.94 11.53 20.00
C ASP A 105 -4.77 10.47 19.21
N GLU A 106 -5.32 10.83 18.07
CA GLU A 106 -5.99 9.90 17.17
C GLU A 106 -5.00 8.90 16.55
N THR A 107 -3.85 9.40 16.07
CA THR A 107 -2.76 8.56 15.52
C THR A 107 -2.28 7.55 16.54
N GLU A 108 -2.02 7.97 17.81
CA GLU A 108 -1.63 7.06 18.88
C GLU A 108 -2.68 5.97 19.13
N ALA A 109 -3.96 6.34 19.17
CA ALA A 109 -5.05 5.38 19.36
C ALA A 109 -5.14 4.36 18.21
N PHE A 110 -4.95 4.79 16.96
CA PHE A 110 -4.88 3.86 15.82
C PHE A 110 -3.69 2.90 15.95
N LEU A 111 -2.50 3.42 16.24
CA LEU A 111 -1.27 2.61 16.36
C LEU A 111 -1.36 1.55 17.46
N GLU A 112 -2.06 1.82 18.57
CA GLU A 112 -2.32 0.85 19.64
C GLU A 112 -3.23 -0.29 19.20
N ASN A 113 -4.16 -0.03 18.28
CA ASN A 113 -5.14 -1.00 17.80
C ASN A 113 -4.68 -1.81 16.56
N LEU A 114 -3.56 -1.41 15.93
CA LEU A 114 -2.99 -2.11 14.77
C LEU A 114 -2.16 -3.35 15.19
N PRO A 115 -1.99 -4.34 14.29
CA PRO A 115 -1.06 -5.46 14.53
C PRO A 115 0.35 -4.95 14.85
N GLN A 116 0.99 -5.48 15.90
CA GLN A 116 2.25 -4.94 16.44
C GLN A 116 3.36 -4.75 15.40
N LYS A 117 3.53 -5.70 14.46
CA LYS A 117 4.54 -5.60 13.39
C LYS A 117 4.22 -4.42 12.47
N PHE A 118 2.97 -4.34 12.00
CA PHE A 118 2.49 -3.28 11.12
C PHE A 118 2.62 -1.89 11.79
N SER A 119 2.16 -1.78 13.04
CA SER A 119 2.27 -0.55 13.84
C SER A 119 3.71 -0.07 13.97
N SER A 120 4.67 -0.98 14.27
CA SER A 120 6.08 -0.57 14.39
C SER A 120 6.69 -0.11 13.07
N GLU A 121 6.32 -0.71 11.94
CA GLU A 121 6.80 -0.32 10.61
C GLU A 121 6.20 1.03 10.20
N VAL A 122 4.93 1.27 10.46
CA VAL A 122 4.28 2.58 10.23
C VAL A 122 4.85 3.66 11.16
N GLN A 123 5.08 3.36 12.45
CA GLN A 123 5.73 4.30 13.37
C GLN A 123 7.12 4.71 12.90
N GLU A 124 7.90 3.79 12.32
CA GLU A 124 9.20 4.11 11.73
C GLU A 124 9.05 5.11 10.57
N LEU A 125 8.08 4.88 9.67
CA LEU A 125 7.80 5.79 8.55
C LEU A 125 7.40 7.19 9.02
N LEU A 126 6.55 7.30 10.03
CA LEU A 126 6.14 8.58 10.63
C LEU A 126 7.31 9.40 11.24
N THR A 127 8.49 8.79 11.43
CA THR A 127 9.69 9.55 11.88
C THR A 127 10.37 10.33 10.76
N TYR A 128 10.11 9.98 9.48
CA TYR A 128 10.69 10.67 8.33
C TYR A 128 9.84 11.87 7.93
N ASN A 129 10.47 12.82 7.26
CA ASN A 129 9.74 13.92 6.66
C ASN A 129 9.02 13.44 5.41
N GLU A 130 7.74 13.79 5.25
CA GLU A 130 6.87 13.36 4.14
C GLU A 130 7.43 13.67 2.74
N ASP A 131 8.22 14.76 2.60
CA ASP A 131 8.86 15.16 1.34
C ASP A 131 10.19 14.46 1.05
N THR A 132 10.59 13.47 1.84
CA THR A 132 11.87 12.75 1.67
C THR A 132 11.68 11.30 1.20
N ALA A 133 12.77 10.66 0.75
CA ALA A 133 12.74 9.24 0.37
C ALA A 133 12.20 8.35 1.48
N GLY A 134 12.54 8.65 2.74
CA GLY A 134 12.04 7.91 3.90
C GLY A 134 10.53 8.04 4.07
N GLY A 135 9.95 9.23 3.82
CA GLY A 135 8.51 9.47 3.91
C GLY A 135 7.71 8.76 2.80
N ILE A 136 8.25 8.72 1.58
CA ILE A 136 7.55 8.14 0.42
C ILE A 136 7.94 6.69 0.09
N MET A 137 8.79 6.03 0.91
CA MET A 137 9.24 4.66 0.65
C MET A 137 8.27 3.63 1.19
N ASN A 138 8.08 2.53 0.44
CA ASN A 138 7.44 1.35 0.99
C ASN A 138 8.51 0.42 1.62
N PRO A 139 8.46 0.11 2.93
CA PRO A 139 9.43 -0.74 3.61
C PRO A 139 9.26 -2.23 3.26
N LEU A 140 8.11 -2.63 2.73
CA LEU A 140 7.85 -4.00 2.31
C LEU A 140 8.61 -4.34 1.03
N VAL A 141 9.88 -4.69 1.16
CA VAL A 141 10.72 -5.09 0.04
C VAL A 141 11.14 -6.54 0.13
N LEU A 142 11.20 -7.19 -1.02
CA LEU A 142 11.68 -8.56 -1.13
C LEU A 142 13.21 -8.59 -1.08
N THR A 143 13.76 -9.08 0.02
CA THR A 143 15.21 -9.22 0.20
C THR A 143 15.65 -10.68 0.13
N VAL A 144 16.84 -10.92 -0.47
CA VAL A 144 17.57 -12.20 -0.49
C VAL A 144 19.05 -11.94 -0.21
N PHE A 145 19.75 -12.95 0.33
CA PHE A 145 21.20 -12.80 0.58
C PHE A 145 22.05 -13.14 -0.66
N ASP A 146 23.17 -12.44 -0.83
CA ASP A 146 24.11 -12.59 -1.93
C ASP A 146 24.70 -14.02 -2.03
N ASN A 147 24.89 -14.68 -0.90
CA ASN A 147 25.45 -16.02 -0.78
C ASN A 147 24.43 -17.16 -0.98
N MET A 148 23.15 -16.87 -1.17
CA MET A 148 22.14 -17.87 -1.48
C MET A 148 22.30 -18.41 -2.89
N THR A 149 21.90 -19.67 -3.09
CA THR A 149 21.64 -20.19 -4.43
C THR A 149 20.31 -19.67 -4.97
N VAL A 150 20.14 -19.70 -6.29
CA VAL A 150 18.85 -19.37 -6.94
C VAL A 150 17.70 -20.19 -6.37
N LYS A 151 17.93 -21.48 -6.05
CA LYS A 151 16.92 -22.34 -5.43
C LYS A 151 16.50 -21.82 -4.06
N GLU A 152 17.45 -21.53 -3.18
CA GLU A 152 17.20 -21.03 -1.84
C GLU A 152 16.47 -19.67 -1.87
N ALA A 153 16.88 -18.79 -2.79
CA ALA A 153 16.21 -17.52 -2.99
C ALA A 153 14.74 -17.69 -3.44
N LEU A 154 14.47 -18.57 -4.42
CA LEU A 154 13.11 -18.88 -4.87
C LEU A 154 12.24 -19.46 -3.75
N ASP A 155 12.80 -20.34 -2.92
CA ASP A 155 12.07 -20.92 -1.80
C ASP A 155 11.78 -19.86 -0.73
N THR A 156 12.72 -18.97 -0.45
CA THR A 156 12.53 -17.81 0.45
C THR A 156 11.43 -16.86 -0.06
N ILE A 157 11.46 -16.54 -1.36
CA ILE A 157 10.47 -15.67 -2.00
C ILE A 157 9.06 -16.26 -1.89
N ARG A 158 8.89 -17.55 -2.18
CA ARG A 158 7.58 -18.22 -2.07
C ARG A 158 7.01 -18.12 -0.67
N ILE A 159 7.84 -18.37 0.37
CA ILE A 159 7.40 -18.29 1.77
C ILE A 159 7.00 -16.86 2.15
N LYS A 160 7.74 -15.84 1.69
CA LYS A 160 7.40 -14.44 1.96
C LYS A 160 6.13 -14.03 1.23
N ALA A 161 6.01 -14.38 -0.07
CA ALA A 161 4.84 -14.04 -0.88
C ALA A 161 3.53 -14.68 -0.40
N GLU A 162 3.60 -15.86 0.25
CA GLU A 162 2.41 -16.46 0.87
C GLU A 162 1.94 -15.73 2.14
N LYS A 163 2.83 -14.97 2.79
CA LYS A 163 2.54 -14.30 4.07
C LYS A 163 2.21 -12.83 3.93
N GLU A 164 2.78 -12.20 2.95
CA GLU A 164 2.69 -10.77 2.72
C GLU A 164 2.18 -10.53 1.30
N ASN A 165 1.10 -9.74 1.15
CA ASN A 165 0.56 -9.40 -0.17
C ASN A 165 1.47 -8.37 -0.84
N MET A 166 2.56 -8.85 -1.47
CA MET A 166 3.60 -8.01 -2.07
C MET A 166 3.57 -8.08 -3.59
N GLU A 167 3.71 -6.94 -4.24
CA GLU A 167 4.01 -6.90 -5.67
C GLU A 167 5.47 -7.30 -5.93
N LEU A 168 5.67 -8.40 -6.68
CA LEU A 168 6.96 -9.04 -6.88
C LEU A 168 7.52 -8.79 -8.29
N TYR A 169 8.23 -7.69 -8.49
CA TYR A 169 8.96 -7.42 -9.74
C TYR A 169 10.46 -7.64 -9.58
N TYR A 170 11.01 -7.25 -8.44
CA TYR A 170 12.44 -7.29 -8.13
C TYR A 170 12.70 -7.93 -6.77
N ALA A 171 13.88 -8.52 -6.62
CA ALA A 171 14.46 -8.91 -5.35
C ALA A 171 15.71 -8.07 -5.09
N TYR A 172 15.78 -7.47 -3.91
CA TYR A 172 16.95 -6.71 -3.46
C TYR A 172 17.92 -7.64 -2.77
N VAL A 173 19.21 -7.56 -3.17
CA VAL A 173 20.24 -8.43 -2.64
C VAL A 173 21.00 -7.71 -1.55
N VAL A 174 21.04 -8.31 -0.38
CA VAL A 174 21.78 -7.78 0.77
C VAL A 174 22.93 -8.68 1.18
N ASP A 175 23.97 -8.10 1.76
CA ASP A 175 25.04 -8.84 2.39
C ASP A 175 24.67 -9.28 3.82
N LYS A 176 25.58 -9.95 4.52
CA LYS A 176 25.40 -10.41 5.91
C LYS A 176 25.23 -9.28 6.94
N ASN A 177 25.47 -8.03 6.57
CA ASN A 177 25.32 -6.85 7.41
C ASN A 177 24.11 -5.99 6.96
N ASP A 178 23.19 -6.57 6.17
CA ASP A 178 22.01 -5.94 5.59
C ASP A 178 22.32 -4.74 4.66
N HIS A 179 23.54 -4.66 4.10
CA HIS A 179 23.84 -3.67 3.08
C HIS A 179 23.31 -4.11 1.72
N LEU A 180 22.64 -3.21 1.01
CA LEU A 180 22.18 -3.42 -0.36
C LEU A 180 23.41 -3.52 -1.30
N VAL A 181 23.62 -4.71 -1.89
CA VAL A 181 24.79 -5.02 -2.77
C VAL A 181 24.38 -5.36 -4.20
N GLY A 182 23.09 -5.59 -4.47
CA GLY A 182 22.62 -5.93 -5.80
C GLY A 182 21.10 -5.88 -5.92
N VAL A 183 20.63 -5.97 -7.16
CA VAL A 183 19.21 -6.13 -7.49
C VAL A 183 19.07 -7.15 -8.60
N LEU A 184 17.99 -7.91 -8.59
CA LEU A 184 17.65 -8.80 -9.70
C LEU A 184 16.13 -8.84 -9.92
N SER A 185 15.77 -8.92 -11.20
CA SER A 185 14.35 -9.08 -11.55
C SER A 185 13.89 -10.51 -11.24
N LEU A 186 12.62 -10.67 -10.89
CA LEU A 186 12.03 -11.99 -10.72
C LEU A 186 12.18 -12.84 -12.00
N ARG A 187 12.13 -12.22 -13.18
CA ARG A 187 12.39 -12.88 -14.46
C ARG A 187 13.79 -13.50 -14.49
N THR A 188 14.82 -12.74 -14.10
CA THR A 188 16.22 -13.24 -14.04
C THR A 188 16.32 -14.44 -13.12
N LEU A 189 15.70 -14.34 -11.94
CA LEU A 189 15.72 -15.40 -10.94
C LEU A 189 15.03 -16.69 -11.44
N ILE A 190 13.87 -16.57 -12.10
CA ILE A 190 13.12 -17.73 -12.63
C ILE A 190 13.85 -18.41 -13.80
N THR A 191 14.59 -17.65 -14.62
CA THR A 191 15.27 -18.17 -15.80
C THR A 191 16.70 -18.67 -15.54
N ALA A 192 17.28 -18.33 -14.38
CA ALA A 192 18.62 -18.74 -14.02
C ALA A 192 18.68 -20.22 -13.59
N PRO A 193 19.83 -20.91 -13.83
CA PRO A 193 20.07 -22.24 -13.28
C PRO A 193 20.00 -22.22 -11.74
N VAL A 194 19.26 -23.17 -11.17
CA VAL A 194 18.93 -23.21 -9.73
C VAL A 194 20.13 -23.36 -8.78
N ASN A 195 21.27 -23.81 -9.30
CA ASN A 195 22.52 -24.03 -8.54
C ASN A 195 23.50 -22.86 -8.61
N LEU A 196 23.21 -21.78 -9.35
CA LEU A 196 24.06 -20.58 -9.34
C LEU A 196 23.83 -19.78 -8.05
N ASN A 197 24.85 -19.05 -7.62
CA ASN A 197 24.71 -18.11 -6.52
C ASN A 197 24.05 -16.81 -7.00
N ILE A 198 23.35 -16.15 -6.10
CA ILE A 198 22.70 -14.86 -6.36
C ILE A 198 23.71 -13.80 -6.78
N GLU A 199 24.90 -13.77 -6.16
CA GLU A 199 25.97 -12.83 -6.49
C GLU A 199 26.49 -12.92 -7.94
N ASP A 200 26.32 -14.09 -8.59
CA ASP A 200 26.74 -14.35 -9.96
C ASP A 200 25.75 -13.82 -11.01
N ILE A 201 24.48 -13.61 -10.62
CA ILE A 201 23.38 -13.24 -11.52
C ILE A 201 22.76 -11.88 -11.22
N MET A 202 23.06 -11.27 -10.05
CA MET A 202 22.53 -9.96 -9.67
C MET A 202 23.20 -8.83 -10.47
N SER A 203 22.47 -7.74 -10.69
CA SER A 203 23.05 -6.47 -11.12
C SER A 203 23.70 -5.79 -9.93
N LYS A 204 25.00 -5.46 -10.05
CA LYS A 204 25.77 -4.72 -9.04
C LYS A 204 25.76 -3.21 -9.30
N ASP A 205 25.31 -2.79 -10.48
CA ASP A 205 25.14 -1.38 -10.83
C ASP A 205 23.80 -0.89 -10.28
N ILE A 206 23.82 -0.44 -9.02
CA ILE A 206 22.64 -0.05 -8.27
C ILE A 206 22.56 1.47 -8.20
N VAL A 207 21.44 2.02 -8.64
CA VAL A 207 21.09 3.43 -8.38
C VAL A 207 20.30 3.47 -7.06
N LYS A 208 20.76 4.27 -6.12
CA LYS A 208 20.16 4.41 -4.79
C LYS A 208 20.18 5.86 -4.35
N VAL A 209 19.25 6.20 -3.46
CA VAL A 209 19.15 7.50 -2.79
C VAL A 209 19.23 7.28 -1.28
N HIS A 210 19.45 8.35 -0.51
CA HIS A 210 19.42 8.31 0.94
C HIS A 210 18.01 8.60 1.45
N VAL A 211 17.63 8.09 2.62
CA VAL A 211 16.31 8.32 3.23
C VAL A 211 15.98 9.80 3.45
N ASP A 212 17.00 10.65 3.64
CA ASP A 212 16.87 12.10 3.81
C ASP A 212 16.87 12.89 2.47
N ASP A 213 17.02 12.22 1.33
CA ASP A 213 16.98 12.90 0.03
C ASP A 213 15.54 13.34 -0.28
N TYR A 214 15.40 14.60 -0.72
CA TYR A 214 14.09 15.18 -1.04
C TYR A 214 13.48 14.58 -2.32
N GLN A 215 12.16 14.51 -2.38
CA GLN A 215 11.39 13.93 -3.48
C GLN A 215 11.73 14.54 -4.86
N ASP A 216 12.08 15.82 -4.96
CA ASP A 216 12.51 16.43 -6.23
C ASP A 216 13.79 15.77 -6.77
N HIS A 217 14.76 15.47 -5.89
CA HIS A 217 15.96 14.74 -6.29
C HIS A 217 15.64 13.31 -6.72
N ILE A 218 14.72 12.65 -6.02
CA ILE A 218 14.27 11.30 -6.36
C ILE A 218 13.60 11.30 -7.74
N ALA A 219 12.72 12.27 -8.02
CA ALA A 219 12.08 12.42 -9.33
C ALA A 219 13.12 12.61 -10.46
N ASP A 220 14.17 13.40 -10.22
CA ASP A 220 15.27 13.56 -11.17
C ASP A 220 16.02 12.25 -11.43
N VAL A 221 16.25 11.44 -10.40
CA VAL A 221 16.86 10.11 -10.50
C VAL A 221 15.98 9.17 -11.32
N PHE A 222 14.66 9.12 -11.04
CA PHE A 222 13.70 8.31 -11.80
C PHE A 222 13.67 8.69 -13.28
N MET A 223 13.60 10.00 -13.59
CA MET A 223 13.63 10.48 -14.98
C MET A 223 14.94 10.15 -15.67
N LYS A 224 16.07 10.30 -14.99
CA LYS A 224 17.41 10.08 -15.56
C LYS A 224 17.67 8.62 -15.91
N TYR A 225 17.22 7.70 -15.05
CA TYR A 225 17.48 6.26 -15.20
C TYR A 225 16.29 5.49 -15.79
N HIS A 226 15.16 6.17 -16.05
CA HIS A 226 13.94 5.60 -16.63
C HIS A 226 13.35 4.46 -15.76
N PHE A 227 13.28 4.71 -14.46
CA PHE A 227 12.63 3.79 -13.50
C PHE A 227 11.12 3.93 -13.54
#